data_3d99538085fcf01780f4db88692748e1
#
_entry.id   3d99538085fcf01780f4db88692748e1
#
_cell.length_a   1.000
_cell.length_b   1.000
_cell.length_c   1.000
_cell.angle_alpha   90.00
_cell.angle_beta   90.00
_cell.angle_gamma   90.00
#
_symmetry.space_group_name_H-M   'P 1'
#
loop_
_entity.id
_entity.type
_entity.pdbx_description
1 polymer ?
#
loop_
_entity_poly.entity_id
_entity_poly.type
_entity_poly.pdbx_seq_one_letter_code
_entity_poly.pdbx_strand_id
1 'polypeptide(L)'
;MTTVRVEYGKAVLFELDSAEFGVLDQNLLGVGEVLVDVSDRVVSLSVQRGRRDAIEPTRAGQASVTLRNLDGELDPLNTASALYPGVEPARSLNIYADDIQVFAGVVDDIDLAFDPSGDAVVQVQCSDRLSNLALAEFPPAGLAVGEEDSGTRV
;
A
#
# COMPACT_ATOMS: atom_id res chain seq x y z
N MET A 1 2.57 -25.19 7.93
CA MET A 1 2.08 -23.96 8.56
C MET A 1 2.33 -22.87 7.55
N THR A 2 1.31 -22.17 7.07
CA THR A 2 1.48 -21.12 6.06
C THR A 2 2.18 -19.92 6.71
N THR A 3 3.26 -19.46 6.10
CA THR A 3 3.97 -18.26 6.53
C THR A 3 3.37 -17.07 5.84
N VAL A 4 2.94 -16.06 6.61
CA VAL A 4 2.41 -14.81 6.08
C VAL A 4 3.46 -13.73 6.22
N ARG A 5 3.72 -13.00 5.13
CA ARG A 5 4.59 -11.83 5.11
C ARG A 5 3.79 -10.61 4.63
N VAL A 6 3.92 -9.51 5.36
CA VAL A 6 3.28 -8.24 5.04
C VAL A 6 4.36 -7.17 4.94
N GLU A 7 4.41 -6.52 3.79
CA GLU A 7 5.33 -5.42 3.51
C GLU A 7 4.55 -4.13 3.34
N TYR A 8 4.94 -3.13 4.10
CA TYR A 8 4.37 -1.77 4.07
C TYR A 8 5.35 -0.81 3.38
N GLY A 9 4.84 0.01 2.50
CA GLY A 9 5.64 1.02 1.78
C GLY A 9 5.91 2.24 2.64
N LYS A 10 7.17 2.42 3.02
CA LYS A 10 7.65 3.63 3.70
C LYS A 10 8.03 4.68 2.67
N ALA A 11 7.56 5.91 2.84
CA ALA A 11 8.05 7.03 2.04
C ALA A 11 9.55 7.25 2.27
N VAL A 12 10.27 7.44 1.18
CA VAL A 12 11.66 7.87 1.21
C VAL A 12 11.74 9.24 0.59
N LEU A 13 12.10 10.24 1.39
CA LEU A 13 12.34 11.58 0.90
C LEU A 13 13.80 11.68 0.42
N PHE A 14 14.01 12.38 -0.69
CA PHE A 14 15.35 12.77 -1.09
C PHE A 14 15.93 13.69 0.00
N GLU A 15 17.01 13.25 0.63
CA GLU A 15 17.69 13.98 1.69
C GLU A 15 19.04 14.46 1.18
N LEU A 16 19.23 15.78 1.07
CA LEU A 16 20.47 16.37 0.61
C LEU A 16 21.62 15.97 1.57
N ASP A 17 22.78 15.57 1.01
CA ASP A 17 23.94 15.08 1.75
C ASP A 17 23.77 13.70 2.43
N SER A 18 22.66 13.00 2.23
CA SER A 18 22.53 11.60 2.64
C SER A 18 23.29 10.68 1.68
N ALA A 19 24.14 9.82 2.21
CA ALA A 19 24.88 8.82 1.41
C ALA A 19 23.96 7.74 0.83
N GLU A 20 22.77 7.56 1.40
CA GLU A 20 21.80 6.53 1.01
C GLU A 20 20.66 7.11 0.15
N PHE A 21 20.13 8.28 0.52
CA PHE A 21 18.94 8.88 -0.09
C PHE A 21 19.19 10.21 -0.80
N GLY A 22 20.44 10.70 -0.83
CA GLY A 22 20.81 11.99 -1.38
C GLY A 22 21.71 11.94 -2.60
N VAL A 23 21.90 10.77 -3.22
CA VAL A 23 22.78 10.64 -4.39
C VAL A 23 22.01 10.97 -5.66
N LEU A 24 22.40 12.06 -6.32
CA LEU A 24 21.89 12.43 -7.65
C LEU A 24 22.18 11.30 -8.65
N ASP A 25 21.27 11.07 -9.56
CA ASP A 25 21.28 9.99 -10.59
C ASP A 25 21.01 8.57 -10.04
N GLN A 26 20.97 8.37 -8.72
CA GLN A 26 20.62 7.09 -8.11
C GLN A 26 19.27 7.15 -7.37
N ASN A 27 18.94 8.28 -6.76
CA ASN A 27 17.70 8.49 -6.04
C ASN A 27 16.76 9.39 -6.83
N LEU A 28 15.47 9.06 -6.81
CA LEU A 28 14.43 9.87 -7.44
C LEU A 28 14.25 11.17 -6.66
N LEU A 29 14.29 12.29 -7.38
CA LEU A 29 13.84 13.58 -6.86
C LEU A 29 12.32 13.55 -6.72
N GLY A 30 11.84 12.97 -5.62
CA GLY A 30 10.42 12.80 -5.37
C GLY A 30 10.20 11.79 -4.24
N VAL A 31 8.96 11.45 -4.03
CA VAL A 31 8.61 10.45 -3.04
C VAL A 31 8.90 9.06 -3.61
N GLY A 32 10.08 8.51 -3.28
CA GLY A 32 10.35 7.09 -3.42
C GLY A 32 9.63 6.28 -2.36
N GLU A 33 9.62 4.96 -2.50
CA GLU A 33 9.04 4.05 -1.52
C GLU A 33 9.98 2.88 -1.28
N VAL A 34 10.20 2.55 -0.02
CA VAL A 34 10.92 1.35 0.40
C VAL A 34 9.95 0.45 1.14
N LEU A 35 9.90 -0.83 0.77
CA LEU A 35 9.07 -1.82 1.43
C LEU A 35 9.72 -2.28 2.73
N VAL A 36 8.99 -2.15 3.83
CA VAL A 36 9.42 -2.58 5.15
C VAL A 36 8.56 -3.76 5.58
N ASP A 37 9.19 -4.82 6.07
CA ASP A 37 8.52 -5.99 6.61
C ASP A 37 7.90 -5.66 7.97
N VAL A 38 6.57 -5.81 8.07
CA VAL A 38 5.78 -5.58 9.29
C VAL A 38 5.06 -6.84 9.75
N SER A 39 5.49 -8.00 9.28
CA SER A 39 4.84 -9.30 9.51
C SER A 39 4.73 -9.68 10.99
N ASP A 40 5.72 -9.33 11.80
CA ASP A 40 5.78 -9.59 13.25
C ASP A 40 4.72 -8.80 14.04
N ARG A 41 4.20 -7.72 13.46
CA ARG A 41 3.15 -6.87 14.03
C ARG A 41 1.74 -7.32 13.68
N VAL A 42 1.57 -8.24 12.74
CA VAL A 42 0.25 -8.64 12.25
C VAL A 42 -0.54 -9.39 13.33
N VAL A 43 -1.69 -8.83 13.69
CA VAL A 43 -2.67 -9.42 14.63
C VAL A 43 -3.74 -10.18 13.86
N SER A 44 -4.26 -9.55 12.81
CA SER A 44 -5.26 -10.17 11.93
C SER A 44 -5.12 -9.67 10.51
N LEU A 45 -5.52 -10.51 9.58
CA LEU A 45 -5.44 -10.25 8.15
C LEU A 45 -6.67 -10.80 7.45
N SER A 46 -7.27 -9.99 6.58
CA SER A 46 -8.34 -10.41 5.68
C SER A 46 -8.05 -9.90 4.28
N VAL A 47 -8.11 -10.79 3.30
CA VAL A 47 -7.93 -10.45 1.88
C VAL A 47 -9.12 -10.97 1.09
N GLN A 48 -9.75 -10.10 0.35
CA GLN A 48 -10.84 -10.44 -0.57
C GLN A 48 -10.45 -10.02 -1.97
N ARG A 49 -10.38 -10.97 -2.91
CA ARG A 49 -10.02 -10.74 -4.30
C ARG A 49 -11.05 -11.31 -5.25
N GLY A 50 -11.19 -10.63 -6.40
CA GLY A 50 -12.01 -11.12 -7.49
C GLY A 50 -13.51 -11.09 -7.21
N ARG A 51 -14.22 -11.93 -7.90
CA ARG A 51 -15.68 -12.11 -7.80
C ARG A 51 -16.02 -13.39 -7.04
N ARG A 52 -17.10 -13.38 -6.27
CA ARG A 52 -17.60 -14.56 -5.55
C ARG A 52 -18.22 -15.58 -6.50
N ASP A 53 -18.92 -15.09 -7.52
CA ASP A 53 -19.65 -15.91 -8.49
C ASP A 53 -19.31 -15.53 -9.94
N ALA A 54 -19.52 -16.48 -10.85
CA ALA A 54 -19.23 -16.29 -12.29
C ALA A 54 -20.05 -15.17 -12.92
N ILE A 55 -21.19 -14.80 -12.34
CA ILE A 55 -22.13 -13.79 -12.85
C ILE A 55 -21.85 -12.39 -12.29
N GLU A 56 -21.14 -12.29 -11.15
CA GLU A 56 -20.82 -11.00 -10.55
C GLU A 56 -19.76 -10.23 -11.37
N PRO A 57 -19.88 -8.89 -11.47
CA PRO A 57 -18.83 -8.08 -12.07
C PRO A 57 -17.55 -8.19 -11.23
N THR A 58 -16.41 -8.13 -11.91
CA THR A 58 -15.11 -8.07 -11.21
C THR A 58 -15.05 -6.79 -10.40
N ARG A 59 -14.80 -6.94 -9.10
CA ARG A 59 -14.60 -5.83 -8.18
C ARG A 59 -13.12 -5.70 -7.84
N ALA A 60 -12.71 -4.50 -7.45
CA ALA A 60 -11.39 -4.28 -6.87
C ALA A 60 -11.19 -5.17 -5.65
N GLY A 61 -10.02 -5.76 -5.55
CA GLY A 61 -9.62 -6.52 -4.37
C GLY A 61 -9.46 -5.57 -3.18
N GLN A 62 -9.75 -6.08 -1.99
CA GLN A 62 -9.61 -5.35 -0.74
C GLN A 62 -8.82 -6.18 0.26
N ALA A 63 -8.02 -5.52 1.06
CA ALA A 63 -7.33 -6.12 2.19
C ALA A 63 -7.52 -5.24 3.44
N SER A 64 -7.69 -5.91 4.58
CA SER A 64 -7.69 -5.28 5.89
C SER A 64 -6.64 -5.96 6.74
N VAL A 65 -5.72 -5.19 7.29
CA VAL A 65 -4.63 -5.67 8.14
C VAL A 65 -4.69 -4.94 9.46
N THR A 66 -4.72 -5.69 10.56
CA THR A 66 -4.59 -5.13 11.91
C THR A 66 -3.18 -5.39 12.41
N LEU A 67 -2.47 -4.33 12.74
CA LEU A 67 -1.09 -4.35 13.21
C LEU A 67 -1.02 -3.91 14.67
N ARG A 68 -0.16 -4.55 15.46
CA ARG A 68 0.14 -4.13 16.83
C ARG A 68 1.03 -2.89 16.79
N ASN A 69 0.70 -1.90 17.63
CA ASN A 69 1.42 -0.61 17.67
C ASN A 69 1.73 -0.15 19.11
N LEU A 70 2.23 -1.07 19.96
CA LEU A 70 2.53 -0.76 21.36
C LEU A 70 3.68 0.25 21.52
N ASP A 71 4.57 0.31 20.57
CA ASP A 71 5.73 1.20 20.52
C ASP A 71 5.46 2.53 19.82
N GLY A 72 4.27 2.69 19.22
CA GLY A 72 3.87 3.88 18.49
C GLY A 72 4.61 4.09 17.16
N GLU A 73 5.31 3.08 16.63
CA GLU A 73 6.03 3.23 15.35
C GLU A 73 5.11 3.45 14.16
N LEU A 74 3.88 2.95 14.22
CA LEU A 74 2.86 3.14 13.19
C LEU A 74 1.95 4.35 13.46
N ASP A 75 2.36 5.26 14.34
CA ASP A 75 1.65 6.52 14.55
C ASP A 75 2.18 7.58 13.55
N PRO A 76 1.31 8.14 12.68
CA PRO A 76 1.71 9.19 11.74
C PRO A 76 2.32 10.43 12.37
N LEU A 77 2.00 10.69 13.64
CA LEU A 77 2.50 11.84 14.40
C LEU A 77 3.80 11.56 15.14
N ASN A 78 4.26 10.32 15.19
CA ASN A 78 5.50 9.96 15.87
C ASN A 78 6.72 10.26 15.00
N THR A 79 7.27 11.45 15.12
CA THR A 79 8.47 11.88 14.38
C THR A 79 9.75 11.11 14.75
N ALA A 80 9.75 10.35 15.85
CA ALA A 80 10.88 9.51 16.27
C ALA A 80 10.80 8.08 15.68
N SER A 81 9.69 7.75 15.01
CA SER A 81 9.51 6.44 14.38
C SER A 81 10.46 6.24 13.19
N ALA A 82 11.00 5.03 13.08
CA ALA A 82 11.76 4.62 11.90
C ALA A 82 10.89 4.61 10.61
N LEU A 83 9.56 4.57 10.74
CA LEU A 83 8.62 4.62 9.61
C LEU A 83 8.18 6.04 9.26
N TYR A 84 8.52 7.05 10.06
CA TYR A 84 8.19 8.45 9.77
C TYR A 84 9.01 8.95 8.55
N PRO A 85 8.42 9.72 7.64
CA PRO A 85 7.04 10.23 7.55
C PRO A 85 6.09 9.30 6.78
N GLY A 86 6.40 8.03 6.64
CA GLY A 86 5.76 7.12 5.69
C GLY A 86 4.46 6.47 6.15
N VAL A 87 3.97 6.70 7.37
CA VAL A 87 2.70 6.13 7.84
C VAL A 87 1.55 7.03 7.41
N GLU A 88 1.13 6.87 6.16
CA GLU A 88 0.09 7.70 5.55
C GLU A 88 -0.66 6.92 4.46
N PRO A 89 -1.88 7.32 4.07
CA PRO A 89 -2.58 6.77 2.92
C PRO A 89 -1.77 6.90 1.61
N ALA A 90 -2.20 6.18 0.58
CA ALA A 90 -1.56 6.10 -0.73
C ALA A 90 -0.17 5.41 -0.74
N ARG A 91 0.18 4.68 0.31
CA ARG A 91 1.37 3.83 0.36
C ARG A 91 1.07 2.41 -0.12
N SER A 92 2.07 1.73 -0.64
CA SER A 92 1.94 0.34 -1.09
C SER A 92 1.82 -0.60 0.10
N LEU A 93 0.98 -1.63 -0.05
CA LEU A 93 0.93 -2.75 0.86
C LEU A 93 0.91 -4.05 0.06
N ASN A 94 1.88 -4.91 0.34
CA ASN A 94 2.03 -6.21 -0.27
C ASN A 94 1.84 -7.32 0.76
N ILE A 95 1.12 -8.36 0.39
CA ILE A 95 0.87 -9.52 1.26
C ILE A 95 1.28 -10.77 0.52
N TYR A 96 2.03 -11.62 1.20
CA TYR A 96 2.51 -12.90 0.68
C TYR A 96 2.06 -14.04 1.58
N ALA A 97 1.78 -15.17 0.98
CA ALA A 97 1.55 -16.44 1.66
C ALA A 97 2.51 -17.47 1.07
N ASP A 98 3.38 -18.05 1.92
CA ASP A 98 4.43 -18.99 1.49
C ASP A 98 5.26 -18.45 0.31
N ASP A 99 5.69 -17.17 0.40
CA ASP A 99 6.44 -16.39 -0.61
C ASP A 99 5.68 -16.11 -1.93
N ILE A 100 4.42 -16.52 -2.02
CA ILE A 100 3.56 -16.17 -3.16
C ILE A 100 2.80 -14.89 -2.83
N GLN A 101 2.94 -13.88 -3.69
CA GLN A 101 2.18 -12.64 -3.54
C GLN A 101 0.68 -12.89 -3.73
N VAL A 102 -0.08 -12.71 -2.66
CA VAL A 102 -1.53 -12.89 -2.67
C VAL A 102 -2.30 -11.59 -2.78
N PHE A 103 -1.68 -10.47 -2.44
CA PHE A 103 -2.27 -9.13 -2.59
C PHE A 103 -1.17 -8.10 -2.84
N ALA A 104 -1.46 -7.15 -3.72
CA ALA A 104 -0.69 -5.93 -3.92
C ALA A 104 -1.67 -4.78 -4.11
N GLY A 105 -1.59 -3.79 -3.25
CA GLY A 105 -2.54 -2.68 -3.27
C GLY A 105 -1.95 -1.42 -2.68
N VAL A 106 -2.82 -0.45 -2.53
CA VAL A 106 -2.54 0.86 -1.97
C VAL A 106 -3.38 1.04 -0.71
N VAL A 107 -2.79 1.64 0.30
CA VAL A 107 -3.46 1.98 1.55
C VAL A 107 -4.47 3.09 1.29
N ASP A 108 -5.73 2.81 1.58
CA ASP A 108 -6.82 3.77 1.45
C ASP A 108 -6.99 4.57 2.75
N ASP A 109 -6.89 3.87 3.90
CA ASP A 109 -7.14 4.46 5.21
C ASP A 109 -6.33 3.78 6.31
N ILE A 110 -6.04 4.53 7.36
CA ILE A 110 -5.27 4.08 8.54
C ILE A 110 -5.99 4.56 9.80
N ASP A 111 -6.54 3.62 10.55
CA ASP A 111 -7.22 3.88 11.81
C ASP A 111 -6.36 3.45 12.99
N LEU A 112 -6.10 4.38 13.92
CA LEU A 112 -5.43 4.07 15.19
C LEU A 112 -6.46 3.83 16.28
N ALA A 113 -6.39 2.69 16.92
CA ALA A 113 -7.24 2.35 18.07
C ALA A 113 -6.39 2.11 19.32
N PHE A 114 -6.72 2.80 20.37
CA PHE A 114 -6.08 2.70 21.69
C PHE A 114 -7.07 2.11 22.68
N ASP A 115 -6.69 0.99 23.29
CA ASP A 115 -7.49 0.39 24.35
C ASP A 115 -7.05 0.95 25.72
N PRO A 116 -7.98 1.25 26.64
CA PRO A 116 -7.64 1.67 27.99
C PRO A 116 -6.80 0.65 28.80
N SER A 117 -6.77 -0.61 28.37
CA SER A 117 -5.89 -1.65 28.93
C SER A 117 -4.41 -1.47 28.56
N GLY A 118 -4.10 -0.55 27.64
CA GLY A 118 -2.74 -0.26 27.17
C GLY A 118 -2.39 -0.91 25.84
N ASP A 119 -3.32 -1.66 25.24
CA ASP A 119 -3.11 -2.18 23.89
C ASP A 119 -3.36 -1.08 22.85
N ALA A 120 -2.48 -1.00 21.85
CA ALA A 120 -2.60 -0.12 20.71
C ALA A 120 -2.51 -0.93 19.42
N VAL A 121 -3.46 -0.71 18.53
CA VAL A 121 -3.49 -1.36 17.21
C VAL A 121 -3.76 -0.34 16.12
N VAL A 122 -3.23 -0.62 14.95
CA VAL A 122 -3.49 0.15 13.72
C VAL A 122 -4.21 -0.76 12.75
N GLN A 123 -5.36 -0.31 12.26
CA GLN A 123 -6.10 -0.98 11.22
C GLN A 123 -5.81 -0.28 9.88
N VAL A 124 -5.25 -1.02 8.94
CA VAL A 124 -4.92 -0.55 7.60
C VAL A 124 -5.91 -1.14 6.62
N GLN A 125 -6.63 -0.27 5.90
CA GLN A 125 -7.52 -0.65 4.81
C GLN A 125 -6.83 -0.39 3.48
N CYS A 126 -6.91 -1.36 2.57
CA CYS A 126 -6.22 -1.30 1.29
C CYS A 126 -7.14 -1.75 0.15
N SER A 127 -6.96 -1.15 -1.00
CA SER A 127 -7.55 -1.61 -2.25
C SER A 127 -6.47 -1.94 -3.29
N ASP A 128 -6.78 -2.83 -4.22
CA ASP A 128 -5.88 -3.15 -5.31
C ASP A 128 -5.86 -2.06 -6.39
N ARG A 129 -4.93 -2.18 -7.33
CA ARG A 129 -4.77 -1.19 -8.41
C ARG A 129 -5.97 -1.11 -9.36
N LEU A 130 -6.89 -2.08 -9.33
CA LEU A 130 -8.12 -2.01 -10.12
C LEU A 130 -9.03 -0.89 -9.64
N SER A 131 -9.01 -0.55 -8.35
CA SER A 131 -9.73 0.61 -7.80
C SER A 131 -9.25 1.91 -8.43
N ASN A 132 -7.93 2.09 -8.58
CA ASN A 132 -7.35 3.27 -9.21
C ASN A 132 -7.72 3.38 -10.69
N LEU A 133 -7.77 2.25 -11.41
CA LEU A 133 -8.23 2.21 -12.79
C LEU A 133 -9.72 2.57 -12.92
N ALA A 134 -10.55 2.17 -11.96
CA ALA A 134 -11.97 2.51 -11.95
C ALA A 134 -12.23 3.99 -11.68
N LEU A 135 -11.31 4.67 -10.99
CA LEU A 135 -11.35 6.12 -10.73
C LEU A 135 -10.70 6.96 -11.83
N ALA A 136 -9.93 6.33 -12.73
CA ALA A 136 -9.30 7.02 -13.83
C ALA A 136 -10.36 7.52 -14.83
N GLU A 137 -10.57 8.83 -14.86
CA GLU A 137 -11.42 9.45 -15.89
C GLU A 137 -10.63 9.53 -17.20
N PHE A 138 -11.22 9.03 -18.28
CA PHE A 138 -10.71 9.34 -19.60
C PHE A 138 -10.91 10.84 -19.87
N PRO A 139 -9.93 11.56 -20.43
CA PRO A 139 -10.12 12.94 -20.78
C PRO A 139 -11.36 13.08 -21.69
N PRO A 140 -12.16 14.13 -21.50
CA PRO A 140 -13.38 14.33 -22.28
C PRO A 140 -13.06 14.26 -23.78
N ALA A 141 -13.96 13.65 -24.53
CA ALA A 141 -13.83 13.38 -25.96
C ALA A 141 -13.43 14.61 -26.77
N GLY A 142 -12.19 14.81 -26.99
CA GLY A 142 -11.54 15.86 -27.76
C GLY A 142 -10.17 15.44 -28.25
N LEU A 143 -9.58 14.43 -27.58
CA LEU A 143 -8.49 13.67 -28.14
C LEU A 143 -9.13 12.56 -28.98
N ALA A 144 -9.28 12.83 -30.28
CA ALA A 144 -9.59 11.78 -31.24
C ALA A 144 -8.51 10.70 -31.09
N VAL A 145 -8.85 9.66 -30.36
CA VAL A 145 -8.10 8.41 -30.43
C VAL A 145 -8.39 7.91 -31.82
N GLY A 146 -7.42 8.07 -32.74
CA GLY A 146 -7.54 7.54 -34.08
C GLY A 146 -7.88 6.05 -34.01
N GLU A 147 -8.59 5.53 -35.00
CA GLU A 147 -8.81 4.10 -35.13
C GLU A 147 -7.42 3.42 -35.17
N GLU A 148 -6.99 2.90 -34.05
CA GLU A 148 -5.78 2.11 -33.91
C GLU A 148 -6.17 0.67 -33.60
N ASP A 149 -5.51 -0.23 -34.29
CA ASP A 149 -5.62 -1.66 -34.00
C ASP A 149 -5.15 -1.92 -32.57
N SER A 150 -5.86 -2.77 -31.83
CA SER A 150 -5.58 -3.11 -30.43
C SER A 150 -4.13 -3.63 -30.20
N GLY A 151 -3.48 -4.11 -31.24
CA GLY A 151 -2.08 -4.52 -31.22
C GLY A 151 -1.05 -3.38 -31.31
N THR A 152 -1.47 -2.15 -31.63
CA THR A 152 -0.59 -0.99 -31.80
C THR A 152 -0.52 -0.11 -30.54
N ARG A 153 -1.41 -0.34 -29.58
CA ARG A 153 -1.38 0.33 -28.27
C ARG A 153 -0.47 -0.42 -27.30
N VAL A 154 0.78 -0.11 -27.30
CA VAL A 154 1.76 -0.54 -26.29
C VAL A 154 2.26 0.67 -25.51
#